data_c6f6f1c803d9eaec7af07ad03da769f5
#
_entry.id   c6f6f1c803d9eaec7af07ad03da769f5
#
_cell.length_a   1.000
_cell.length_b   1.000
_cell.length_c   1.000
_cell.angle_alpha   90.00
_cell.angle_beta   90.00
_cell.angle_gamma   90.00
#
_symmetry.space_group_name_H-M   'P 1'
#
loop_
_entity.id
_entity.type
_entity.pdbx_description
1 polymer ?
#
loop_
_entity_poly.entity_id
_entity_poly.type
_entity_poly.pdbx_seq_one_letter_code
_entity_poly.pdbx_strand_id
1 'polypeptide(L)'
;MAVVPRSHCVEFSARYITLMTPTHLGKPSALPASPEEAILDYVPNPRTGRPYLVRFTAPEFTSLCPVTAQPDFAHLVIDYAPAATIVESKSLKLFLGSFRNHQAFHEDCTVGIGERLFAEMAPVWLRIGGYWYPRGGIPIDVFWQSGPPPEGMWLPPQDVPGYRGRG
;
A
#
# COMPACT_ATOMS: atom_id res chain seq x y z
N MET A 1 -16.29 -8.54 47.82
CA MET A 1 -15.03 -8.03 47.24
C MET A 1 -14.60 -9.01 46.16
N ALA A 2 -14.89 -8.69 44.91
CA ALA A 2 -14.52 -9.51 43.76
C ALA A 2 -13.22 -8.96 43.18
N VAL A 3 -12.19 -9.81 43.10
CA VAL A 3 -10.89 -9.51 42.55
C VAL A 3 -10.99 -9.59 41.05
N VAL A 4 -10.77 -8.46 40.37
CA VAL A 4 -10.64 -8.38 38.91
C VAL A 4 -9.28 -8.95 38.49
N PRO A 5 -9.19 -9.92 37.56
CA PRO A 5 -7.92 -10.43 37.11
C PRO A 5 -7.26 -9.37 36.18
N ARG A 6 -5.98 -9.09 36.46
CA ARG A 6 -5.12 -8.21 35.68
C ARG A 6 -4.95 -8.75 34.24
N SER A 7 -5.21 -7.88 33.30
CA SER A 7 -4.96 -8.04 31.88
C SER A 7 -3.58 -8.65 31.56
N HIS A 8 -3.57 -9.68 30.72
CA HIS A 8 -2.35 -10.21 30.12
C HIS A 8 -1.77 -9.13 29.20
N CYS A 9 -0.71 -8.51 29.65
CA CYS A 9 0.20 -7.75 28.82
C CYS A 9 0.85 -8.77 27.88
N VAL A 10 0.49 -8.76 26.60
CA VAL A 10 1.19 -9.52 25.58
C VAL A 10 2.56 -8.84 25.43
N GLU A 11 3.59 -9.45 26.02
CA GLU A 11 4.97 -9.11 25.75
C GLU A 11 5.24 -9.41 24.26
N PHE A 12 5.14 -8.39 23.43
CA PHE A 12 5.69 -8.45 22.07
C PHE A 12 7.22 -8.60 22.20
N SER A 13 7.65 -9.84 22.01
CA SER A 13 9.06 -10.20 21.95
C SER A 13 9.78 -9.32 20.95
N ALA A 14 10.68 -8.47 21.44
CA ALA A 14 11.60 -7.61 20.67
C ALA A 14 12.70 -8.41 19.96
N ARG A 15 12.37 -9.60 19.43
CA ARG A 15 13.27 -10.45 18.67
C ARG A 15 12.84 -10.40 17.21
N TYR A 16 13.76 -9.94 16.37
CA TYR A 16 13.77 -9.82 14.91
C TYR A 16 13.49 -8.42 14.35
N ILE A 17 14.09 -7.38 14.89
CA ILE A 17 14.52 -6.28 14.03
C ILE A 17 16.00 -6.55 13.72
N THR A 18 16.25 -7.52 12.84
CA THR A 18 17.48 -7.47 12.04
C THR A 18 17.37 -6.16 11.28
N LEU A 19 18.32 -5.25 11.49
CA LEU A 19 18.50 -4.04 10.69
C LEU A 19 18.72 -4.51 9.24
N MET A 20 17.62 -4.72 8.51
CA MET A 20 17.70 -5.03 7.09
C MET A 20 18.24 -3.77 6.43
N THR A 21 19.47 -3.83 5.97
CA THR A 21 20.00 -2.79 5.09
C THR A 21 19.09 -2.78 3.85
N PRO A 22 18.41 -1.66 3.54
CA PRO A 22 17.50 -1.61 2.42
C PRO A 22 18.20 -2.06 1.14
N THR A 23 17.56 -2.97 0.41
CA THR A 23 18.15 -3.61 -0.79
C THR A 23 18.35 -2.59 -1.90
N HIS A 24 17.43 -1.65 -2.01
CA HIS A 24 17.35 -0.69 -3.12
C HIS A 24 17.89 0.70 -2.80
N LEU A 25 18.01 1.07 -1.53
CA LEU A 25 18.42 2.41 -1.12
C LEU A 25 19.86 2.73 -1.57
N GLY A 26 20.01 3.82 -2.32
CA GLY A 26 21.32 4.30 -2.78
C GLY A 26 21.98 3.50 -3.90
N LYS A 27 21.31 2.49 -4.50
CA LYS A 27 21.88 1.64 -5.57
C LYS A 27 21.03 1.72 -6.84
N PRO A 28 21.62 1.57 -8.05
CA PRO A 28 20.85 1.28 -9.24
C PRO A 28 20.04 -0.02 -9.04
N SER A 29 18.77 -0.02 -9.43
CA SER A 29 17.91 -1.19 -9.30
C SER A 29 17.13 -1.37 -10.60
N ALA A 30 17.14 -2.60 -11.13
CA ALA A 30 16.28 -2.96 -12.25
C ALA A 30 14.82 -3.01 -11.79
N LEU A 31 13.91 -2.80 -12.73
CA LEU A 31 12.49 -3.03 -12.49
C LEU A 31 12.28 -4.55 -12.37
N PRO A 32 11.60 -5.05 -11.31
CA PRO A 32 11.24 -6.46 -11.21
C PRO A 32 10.37 -6.91 -12.38
N ALA A 33 10.51 -8.16 -12.81
CA ALA A 33 9.76 -8.68 -13.95
C ALA A 33 8.28 -8.90 -13.62
N SER A 34 7.96 -9.16 -12.34
CA SER A 34 6.59 -9.32 -11.86
C SER A 34 6.41 -8.76 -10.44
N PRO A 35 5.16 -8.53 -9.99
CA PRO A 35 4.91 -8.12 -8.61
C PRO A 35 5.44 -9.10 -7.56
N GLU A 36 5.40 -10.41 -7.84
CA GLU A 36 5.86 -11.47 -6.92
C GLU A 36 7.37 -11.40 -6.71
N GLU A 37 8.14 -11.02 -7.74
CA GLU A 37 9.59 -10.87 -7.67
C GLU A 37 10.02 -9.56 -7.01
N ALA A 38 9.11 -8.61 -6.87
CA ALA A 38 9.43 -7.32 -6.28
C ALA A 38 9.72 -7.45 -4.78
N ILE A 39 10.80 -6.84 -4.33
CA ILE A 39 11.19 -6.77 -2.92
C ILE A 39 10.76 -5.42 -2.38
N LEU A 40 9.96 -5.44 -1.31
CA LEU A 40 9.60 -4.25 -0.55
C LEU A 40 10.58 -4.10 0.61
N ASP A 41 11.26 -2.98 0.69
CA ASP A 41 12.13 -2.62 1.81
C ASP A 41 11.33 -1.83 2.87
N TYR A 42 11.63 -2.11 4.12
CA TYR A 42 11.04 -1.41 5.26
C TYR A 42 12.14 -0.85 6.14
N VAL A 43 11.95 0.37 6.64
CA VAL A 43 12.90 1.03 7.54
C VAL A 43 12.23 1.35 8.87
N PRO A 44 13.00 1.47 9.96
CA PRO A 44 12.42 1.81 11.27
C PRO A 44 11.61 3.12 11.21
N ASN A 45 10.44 3.12 11.85
CA ASN A 45 9.62 4.31 11.99
C ASN A 45 10.35 5.35 12.88
N PRO A 46 10.74 6.53 12.35
CA PRO A 46 11.47 7.53 13.13
C PRO A 46 10.62 8.22 14.21
N ARG A 47 9.31 7.98 14.23
CA ARG A 47 8.34 8.57 15.15
C ARG A 47 7.45 7.53 15.82
N THR A 48 8.02 6.39 16.20
CA THR A 48 7.30 5.34 16.92
C THR A 48 6.60 5.91 18.16
N GLY A 49 5.34 5.49 18.37
CA GLY A 49 4.49 5.96 19.47
C GLY A 49 3.82 7.32 19.23
N ARG A 50 4.00 7.92 18.05
CA ARG A 50 3.26 9.13 17.66
C ARG A 50 2.26 8.77 16.54
N PRO A 51 0.98 9.08 16.70
CA PRO A 51 -0.01 8.85 15.65
C PRO A 51 0.21 9.85 14.49
N TYR A 52 0.39 9.33 13.30
CA TYR A 52 0.42 10.10 12.05
C TYR A 52 0.04 9.22 10.87
N LEU A 53 -0.30 9.85 9.77
CA LEU A 53 -0.65 9.19 8.53
C LEU A 53 0.40 9.48 7.46
N VAL A 54 0.74 8.47 6.69
CA VAL A 54 1.55 8.58 5.47
C VAL A 54 0.66 8.35 4.27
N ARG A 55 0.76 9.22 3.24
CA ARG A 55 0.07 9.07 1.97
C ARG A 55 1.07 8.90 0.84
N PHE A 56 0.88 7.86 0.04
CA PHE A 56 1.47 7.74 -1.28
C PHE A 56 0.41 7.92 -2.36
N THR A 57 0.79 8.60 -3.42
CA THR A 57 -0.05 8.82 -4.58
C THR A 57 0.71 8.38 -5.81
N ALA A 58 0.16 7.43 -6.57
CA ALA A 58 0.73 6.92 -7.81
C ALA A 58 -0.24 7.17 -8.97
N PRO A 59 -0.15 8.36 -9.61
CA PRO A 59 -1.10 8.77 -10.65
C PRO A 59 -0.89 8.08 -12.00
N GLU A 60 0.23 7.38 -12.16
CA GLU A 60 0.64 6.73 -13.41
C GLU A 60 0.75 5.21 -13.27
N PHE A 61 -0.06 4.62 -12.39
CA PHE A 61 -0.08 3.17 -12.24
C PHE A 61 -0.61 2.50 -13.50
N THR A 62 0.04 1.40 -13.88
CA THR A 62 -0.28 0.68 -15.11
C THR A 62 -0.24 -0.83 -14.86
N SER A 63 -1.23 -1.56 -15.38
CA SER A 63 -1.24 -3.01 -15.49
C SER A 63 -1.75 -3.44 -16.88
N LEU A 64 -1.89 -4.72 -17.13
CA LEU A 64 -2.49 -5.24 -18.34
C LEU A 64 -3.80 -5.96 -18.02
N CYS A 65 -4.78 -5.78 -18.91
CA CYS A 65 -6.01 -6.56 -18.85
C CYS A 65 -5.71 -8.07 -19.04
N PRO A 66 -6.20 -8.96 -18.17
CA PRO A 66 -5.90 -10.38 -18.27
C PRO A 66 -6.58 -11.07 -19.47
N VAL A 67 -7.57 -10.40 -20.09
CA VAL A 67 -8.32 -10.95 -21.23
C VAL A 67 -7.78 -10.43 -22.56
N THR A 68 -7.50 -9.11 -22.66
CA THR A 68 -7.14 -8.46 -23.92
C THR A 68 -5.67 -8.07 -24.03
N ALA A 69 -4.91 -8.19 -22.95
CA ALA A 69 -3.53 -7.69 -22.82
C ALA A 69 -3.36 -6.20 -23.14
N GLN A 70 -4.45 -5.43 -23.17
CA GLN A 70 -4.40 -3.98 -23.32
C GLN A 70 -3.96 -3.33 -21.99
N PRO A 71 -3.23 -2.21 -22.04
CA PRO A 71 -2.84 -1.50 -20.84
C PRO A 71 -4.05 -0.87 -20.14
N ASP A 72 -4.08 -1.04 -18.82
CA ASP A 72 -4.99 -0.38 -17.91
C ASP A 72 -4.23 0.64 -17.09
N PHE A 73 -4.85 1.77 -16.82
CA PHE A 73 -4.26 2.89 -16.10
C PHE A 73 -5.09 3.23 -14.88
N ALA A 74 -4.42 3.56 -13.78
CA ALA A 74 -5.07 4.00 -12.56
C ALA A 74 -4.30 5.09 -11.82
N HIS A 75 -5.03 5.83 -11.01
CA HIS A 75 -4.49 6.68 -9.96
C HIS A 75 -4.66 5.94 -8.63
N LEU A 76 -3.56 5.49 -8.03
CA LEU A 76 -3.62 4.84 -6.72
C LEU A 76 -3.36 5.86 -5.61
N VAL A 77 -4.13 5.75 -4.53
CA VAL A 77 -3.92 6.49 -3.28
C VAL A 77 -3.82 5.48 -2.15
N ILE A 78 -2.66 5.44 -1.47
CA ILE A 78 -2.37 4.55 -0.36
C ILE A 78 -2.15 5.39 0.88
N ASP A 79 -2.97 5.18 1.91
CA ASP A 79 -2.83 5.81 3.22
C ASP A 79 -2.53 4.73 4.26
N TYR A 80 -1.57 4.98 5.14
CA TYR A 80 -1.34 4.08 6.27
C TYR A 80 -0.87 4.82 7.53
N ALA A 81 -1.25 4.28 8.68
CA ALA A 81 -0.74 4.68 9.98
C ALA A 81 0.39 3.72 10.38
N PRO A 82 1.66 4.16 10.41
CA PRO A 82 2.77 3.25 10.67
C PRO A 82 2.80 2.78 12.13
N ALA A 83 3.26 1.53 12.32
CA ALA A 83 3.62 0.97 13.61
C ALA A 83 5.13 1.07 13.85
N ALA A 84 5.84 -0.05 13.80
CA ALA A 84 7.29 -0.10 14.03
C ALA A 84 8.12 0.30 12.81
N THR A 85 7.57 0.16 11.60
CA THR A 85 8.27 0.39 10.33
C THR A 85 7.47 1.30 9.40
N ILE A 86 8.18 1.86 8.43
CA ILE A 86 7.63 2.56 7.27
C ILE A 86 8.18 1.92 6.00
N VAL A 87 7.41 1.93 4.90
CA VAL A 87 7.88 1.40 3.62
C VAL A 87 8.90 2.38 2.99
N GLU A 88 9.97 1.81 2.42
CA GLU A 88 10.97 2.59 1.68
C GLU A 88 10.40 2.95 0.30
N SER A 89 10.41 4.23 -0.03
CA SER A 89 9.69 4.78 -1.19
C SER A 89 10.20 4.30 -2.55
N LYS A 90 11.50 4.01 -2.69
CA LYS A 90 12.07 3.50 -3.93
C LYS A 90 11.66 2.05 -4.18
N SER A 91 11.65 1.21 -3.13
CA SER A 91 11.17 -0.16 -3.23
C SER A 91 9.69 -0.21 -3.56
N LEU A 92 8.88 0.65 -2.95
CA LEU A 92 7.47 0.81 -3.30
C LEU A 92 7.29 1.21 -4.77
N LYS A 93 8.07 2.18 -5.26
CA LYS A 93 8.04 2.58 -6.69
C LYS A 93 8.37 1.41 -7.61
N LEU A 94 9.37 0.58 -7.28
CA LEU A 94 9.74 -0.58 -8.07
C LEU A 94 8.65 -1.65 -8.03
N PHE A 95 8.06 -1.89 -6.87
CA PHE A 95 6.93 -2.80 -6.72
C PHE A 95 5.73 -2.36 -7.56
N LEU A 96 5.29 -1.11 -7.46
CA LEU A 96 4.18 -0.61 -8.28
C LEU A 96 4.52 -0.63 -9.78
N GLY A 97 5.79 -0.36 -10.14
CA GLY A 97 6.25 -0.42 -11.51
C GLY A 97 6.28 -1.83 -12.11
N SER A 98 6.40 -2.88 -11.29
CA SER A 98 6.42 -4.28 -11.74
C SER A 98 5.08 -4.76 -12.32
N PHE A 99 3.98 -4.07 -11.98
CA PHE A 99 2.66 -4.35 -12.55
C PHE A 99 2.52 -3.98 -14.02
N ARG A 100 3.44 -3.17 -14.58
CA ARG A 100 3.32 -2.65 -15.95
C ARG A 100 3.06 -3.71 -17.02
N ASN A 101 3.65 -4.89 -16.86
CA ASN A 101 3.48 -6.02 -17.78
C ASN A 101 2.73 -7.20 -17.13
N HIS A 102 2.15 -6.97 -15.96
CA HIS A 102 1.42 -7.98 -15.20
C HIS A 102 -0.06 -7.95 -15.58
N GLN A 103 -0.61 -9.12 -15.92
CA GLN A 103 -2.02 -9.28 -16.27
C GLN A 103 -2.84 -9.56 -15.02
N ALA A 104 -3.72 -8.63 -14.64
CA ALA A 104 -4.62 -8.81 -13.49
C ALA A 104 -5.86 -7.94 -13.65
N PHE A 105 -6.96 -8.33 -12.99
CA PHE A 105 -8.12 -7.47 -12.88
C PHE A 105 -7.85 -6.25 -11.99
N HIS A 106 -8.60 -5.17 -12.19
CA HIS A 106 -8.47 -3.94 -11.43
C HIS A 106 -8.61 -4.16 -9.91
N GLU A 107 -9.56 -5.00 -9.55
CA GLU A 107 -9.84 -5.39 -8.17
C GLU A 107 -8.65 -6.13 -7.56
N ASP A 108 -8.10 -7.11 -8.28
CA ASP A 108 -6.97 -7.92 -7.82
C ASP A 108 -5.71 -7.07 -7.64
N CYS A 109 -5.40 -6.19 -8.61
CA CYS A 109 -4.31 -5.23 -8.48
C CYS A 109 -4.46 -4.36 -7.22
N THR A 110 -5.63 -3.72 -7.06
CA THR A 110 -5.83 -2.74 -5.98
C THR A 110 -5.82 -3.42 -4.62
N VAL A 111 -6.59 -4.49 -4.47
CA VAL A 111 -6.70 -5.23 -3.19
C VAL A 111 -5.38 -5.92 -2.86
N GLY A 112 -4.77 -6.62 -3.82
CA GLY A 112 -3.50 -7.33 -3.61
C GLY A 112 -2.34 -6.41 -3.21
N ILE A 113 -2.25 -5.19 -3.77
CA ILE A 113 -1.28 -4.18 -3.32
C ILE A 113 -1.52 -3.81 -1.86
N GLY A 114 -2.77 -3.55 -1.48
CA GLY A 114 -3.14 -3.18 -0.11
C GLY A 114 -2.84 -4.30 0.89
N GLU A 115 -3.25 -5.51 0.58
CA GLU A 115 -3.04 -6.69 1.43
C GLU A 115 -1.55 -7.01 1.62
N ARG A 116 -0.76 -6.96 0.55
CA ARG A 116 0.68 -7.21 0.63
C ARG A 116 1.39 -6.18 1.49
N LEU A 117 1.13 -4.89 1.28
CA LEU A 117 1.70 -3.83 2.10
C LEU A 117 1.30 -3.98 3.56
N PHE A 118 0.05 -4.34 3.83
CA PHE A 118 -0.43 -4.57 5.19
C PHE A 118 0.25 -5.78 5.85
N ALA A 119 0.35 -6.90 5.15
CA ALA A 119 0.94 -8.13 5.66
C ALA A 119 2.44 -7.98 5.98
N GLU A 120 3.21 -7.33 5.09
CA GLU A 120 4.67 -7.22 5.23
C GLU A 120 5.08 -6.09 6.19
N MET A 121 4.40 -4.94 6.16
CA MET A 121 4.74 -3.77 6.99
C MET A 121 4.13 -3.84 8.39
N ALA A 122 3.02 -4.56 8.56
CA ALA A 122 2.23 -4.64 9.78
C ALA A 122 1.91 -3.24 10.39
N PRO A 123 1.32 -2.31 9.63
CA PRO A 123 0.96 -0.99 10.13
C PRO A 123 -0.20 -1.08 11.12
N VAL A 124 -0.46 -0.01 11.87
CA VAL A 124 -1.66 0.09 12.71
C VAL A 124 -2.93 0.03 11.86
N TRP A 125 -2.89 0.63 10.67
CA TRP A 125 -4.00 0.67 9.73
C TRP A 125 -3.50 1.04 8.33
N LEU A 126 -4.19 0.53 7.32
CA LEU A 126 -3.92 0.84 5.91
C LEU A 126 -5.23 0.87 5.12
N ARG A 127 -5.33 1.80 4.17
CA ARG A 127 -6.32 1.78 3.09
C ARG A 127 -5.67 2.08 1.75
N ILE A 128 -6.30 1.60 0.68
CA ILE A 128 -5.95 1.92 -0.70
C ILE A 128 -7.22 2.23 -1.48
N GLY A 129 -7.14 3.23 -2.36
CA GLY A 129 -8.11 3.49 -3.42
C GLY A 129 -7.42 3.40 -4.77
N GLY A 130 -7.97 2.60 -5.68
CA GLY A 130 -7.58 2.49 -7.07
C GLY A 130 -8.65 3.12 -7.95
N TYR A 131 -8.33 4.24 -8.58
CA TYR A 131 -9.21 5.00 -9.48
C TYR A 131 -8.81 4.69 -10.90
N TRP A 132 -9.49 3.70 -11.50
CA TRP A 132 -9.16 3.17 -12.83
C TRP A 132 -9.81 3.98 -13.93
N TYR A 133 -9.03 4.27 -14.95
CA TYR A 133 -9.51 5.02 -16.11
C TYR A 133 -10.55 4.21 -16.90
N PRO A 134 -11.50 4.90 -17.57
CA PRO A 134 -12.63 4.24 -18.21
C PRO A 134 -12.19 3.24 -19.28
N ARG A 135 -12.87 2.10 -19.28
CA ARG A 135 -12.90 1.13 -20.36
C ARG A 135 -14.32 1.05 -20.89
N GLY A 136 -14.48 1.25 -22.20
CA GLY A 136 -15.83 1.36 -22.77
C GLY A 136 -16.66 2.50 -22.19
N GLY A 137 -16.02 3.55 -21.68
CA GLY A 137 -16.68 4.72 -21.07
C GLY A 137 -17.04 4.55 -19.58
N ILE A 138 -16.72 3.42 -18.94
CA ILE A 138 -17.06 3.12 -17.54
C ILE A 138 -15.78 3.18 -16.71
N PRO A 139 -15.58 4.18 -15.81
CA PRO A 139 -14.54 4.16 -14.81
C PRO A 139 -14.88 3.16 -13.71
N ILE A 140 -13.85 2.58 -13.09
CA ILE A 140 -14.01 1.63 -11.98
C ILE A 140 -13.16 2.14 -10.82
N ASP A 141 -13.77 2.34 -9.66
CA ASP A 141 -13.07 2.68 -8.44
C ASP A 141 -13.11 1.47 -7.50
N VAL A 142 -11.94 1.06 -7.02
CA VAL A 142 -11.78 -0.08 -6.11
C VAL A 142 -11.20 0.40 -4.80
N PHE A 143 -11.84 0.04 -3.68
CA PHE A 143 -11.42 0.45 -2.35
C PHE A 143 -11.19 -0.77 -1.45
N TRP A 144 -10.10 -0.74 -0.69
CA TRP A 144 -9.82 -1.71 0.34
C TRP A 144 -9.23 -1.04 1.58
N GLN A 145 -9.52 -1.58 2.75
CA GLN A 145 -8.89 -1.17 4.00
C GLN A 145 -8.76 -2.34 4.97
N SER A 146 -7.76 -2.29 5.83
CA SER A 146 -7.42 -3.36 6.79
C SER A 146 -8.41 -3.50 7.96
N GLY A 147 -9.35 -2.57 8.10
CA GLY A 147 -10.32 -2.50 9.17
C GLY A 147 -10.76 -1.06 9.42
N PRO A 148 -11.49 -0.78 10.51
CA PRO A 148 -11.85 0.59 10.86
C PRO A 148 -10.58 1.41 11.17
N PRO A 149 -10.56 2.71 10.82
CA PRO A 149 -9.43 3.57 11.13
C PRO A 149 -9.28 3.74 12.66
N PRO A 150 -8.06 4.02 13.14
CA PRO A 150 -7.84 4.32 14.56
C PRO A 150 -8.70 5.49 15.02
N GLU A 151 -9.27 5.36 16.22
CA GLU A 151 -10.10 6.41 16.81
C GLU A 151 -9.34 7.73 16.94
N GLY A 152 -10.00 8.83 16.57
CA GLY A 152 -9.43 10.19 16.63
C GLY A 152 -8.38 10.48 15.56
N MET A 153 -8.10 9.57 14.65
CA MET A 153 -7.17 9.83 13.53
C MET A 153 -7.86 10.64 12.44
N TRP A 154 -7.28 11.80 12.11
CA TRP A 154 -7.72 12.55 10.94
C TRP A 154 -7.33 11.82 9.65
N LEU A 155 -8.33 11.59 8.80
CA LEU A 155 -8.12 10.97 7.49
C LEU A 155 -8.37 12.01 6.40
N PRO A 156 -7.36 12.34 5.58
CA PRO A 156 -7.59 13.23 4.45
C PRO A 156 -8.52 12.54 3.44
N PRO A 157 -9.42 13.31 2.77
CA PRO A 157 -10.17 12.80 1.63
C PRO A 157 -9.22 12.19 0.59
N GLN A 158 -9.71 11.20 -0.16
CA GLN A 158 -8.98 10.67 -1.32
C GLN A 158 -9.37 11.42 -2.60
N ASP A 159 -9.43 12.73 -2.58
CA ASP A 159 -9.89 13.60 -3.67
C ASP A 159 -9.10 13.39 -4.96
N VAL A 160 -9.38 12.28 -5.65
CA VAL A 160 -8.89 12.06 -7.00
C VAL A 160 -9.87 12.72 -7.95
N PRO A 161 -9.43 13.65 -8.83
CA PRO A 161 -10.30 14.24 -9.82
C PRO A 161 -10.97 13.17 -10.66
N GLY A 162 -12.28 13.19 -10.75
CA GLY A 162 -13.03 12.29 -11.64
C GLY A 162 -12.51 12.39 -13.07
N TYR A 163 -12.54 11.29 -13.80
CA TYR A 163 -12.20 11.30 -15.21
C TYR A 163 -13.16 12.23 -15.98
N ARG A 164 -12.62 13.24 -16.63
CA ARG A 164 -13.41 14.23 -17.37
C ARG A 164 -13.41 14.02 -18.88
N GLY A 165 -12.68 13.02 -19.38
CA GLY A 165 -12.50 12.84 -20.81
C GLY A 165 -11.75 14.01 -21.47
N ARG A 166 -11.95 14.19 -22.76
CA ARG A 166 -11.56 15.39 -23.48
C ARG A 166 -12.76 16.35 -23.48
N GLY A 167 -12.96 17.03 -22.41
CA GLY A 167 -13.98 18.05 -22.30
C GLY A 167 -13.38 19.39 -22.06
#